data_2c8fd7129c31dfcf2da08c28ef1e40ea
#
_entry.id   2c8fd7129c31dfcf2da08c28ef1e40ea
#
_cell.length_a   1.000
_cell.length_b   1.000
_cell.length_c   1.000
_cell.angle_alpha   90.00
_cell.angle_beta   90.00
_cell.angle_gamma   90.00
#
_symmetry.space_group_name_H-M   'P 1'
#
loop_
_entity.id
_entity.type
_entity.pdbx_description
1 polymer ?
#
loop_
_entity_poly.entity_id
_entity_poly.type
_entity_poly.pdbx_seq_one_letter_code
_entity_poly.pdbx_strand_id
1 'polypeptide(L)'
;MLSIRWRTVLFAFVATLAIAPSTISTQQVESIRSQAGMVSSQQWIASQVGADVLSSGGNAVDAAIATGFALAVTHPTAGNIGGGGFMVIRFPNGQSTAIDFREKAPLASHPEMWLDESGQYSSEVHHRSYKAVGVPGTVAGFDKANRLYGVAAWADLVQPAIDLAGEGFELSESLAGSIARFASRSPYEATVSAFTKGGAPYQVGESWSQPDLARSLERIRDDRRDGFYQGETASLIAAEMRRGGGLITLEDLSRYQARERATIQGTYRGYDVISMPPPSSGGVAIVTMLNILEAYDLPGMGHNS
;
A
#
# COMPACT_ATOMS: atom_id res chain seq x y z
N MET A 1 75.40 20.80 58.72
CA MET A 1 75.08 20.01 57.55
C MET A 1 73.58 19.76 57.55
N LEU A 2 72.80 20.48 56.72
CA LEU A 2 71.33 20.47 56.71
C LEU A 2 70.90 19.43 55.64
N SER A 3 69.99 18.55 56.02
CA SER A 3 69.26 17.67 55.09
C SER A 3 67.80 18.15 54.97
N ILE A 4 67.44 18.62 53.81
CA ILE A 4 66.11 19.07 53.45
C ILE A 4 65.34 17.84 52.95
N ARG A 5 64.23 17.46 53.64
CA ARG A 5 63.27 16.45 53.19
C ARG A 5 62.18 17.17 52.38
N TRP A 6 62.05 16.82 51.10
CA TRP A 6 60.94 17.24 50.26
C TRP A 6 59.74 16.30 50.47
N ARG A 7 58.62 16.88 50.91
CA ARG A 7 57.32 16.20 50.96
C ARG A 7 56.60 16.48 49.63
N THR A 8 56.41 15.42 48.87
CA THR A 8 55.61 15.46 47.65
C THR A 8 54.13 15.48 48.03
N VAL A 9 53.42 16.57 47.71
CA VAL A 9 51.96 16.69 47.84
C VAL A 9 51.36 16.20 46.55
N LEU A 10 50.66 15.07 46.58
CA LEU A 10 49.90 14.53 45.48
C LEU A 10 48.52 15.19 45.45
N PHE A 11 48.26 16.07 44.46
CA PHE A 11 46.92 16.59 44.18
C PHE A 11 46.14 15.58 43.34
N ALA A 12 45.15 14.95 43.95
CA ALA A 12 44.19 14.09 43.23
C ALA A 12 43.12 15.05 42.59
N PHE A 13 43.14 15.18 41.30
CA PHE A 13 42.08 15.85 40.54
C PHE A 13 40.93 14.87 40.35
N VAL A 14 39.85 15.01 41.09
CA VAL A 14 38.58 14.30 40.85
C VAL A 14 37.82 15.05 39.76
N ALA A 15 37.88 14.54 38.53
CA ALA A 15 37.06 15.04 37.45
C ALA A 15 35.63 14.50 37.62
N THR A 16 34.73 15.28 38.16
CA THR A 16 33.28 15.01 38.14
C THR A 16 32.77 15.21 36.73
N LEU A 17 32.57 14.09 35.99
CA LEU A 17 31.85 14.10 34.74
C LEU A 17 30.38 14.41 35.05
N ALA A 18 29.94 15.64 34.80
CA ALA A 18 28.53 16.00 34.82
C ALA A 18 27.86 15.36 33.60
N ILE A 19 27.20 14.20 33.80
CA ILE A 19 26.30 13.61 32.83
C ILE A 19 25.06 14.52 32.78
N ALA A 20 25.05 15.48 31.86
CA ALA A 20 23.84 16.22 31.55
C ALA A 20 22.78 15.23 31.06
N PRO A 21 21.58 15.20 31.66
CA PRO A 21 20.50 14.39 31.09
C PRO A 21 20.21 14.90 29.69
N SER A 22 20.50 14.07 28.68
CA SER A 22 20.04 14.30 27.32
C SER A 22 18.52 14.30 27.37
N THR A 23 17.91 15.47 27.40
CA THR A 23 16.48 15.60 27.17
C THR A 23 16.24 15.11 25.75
N ILE A 24 15.81 13.87 25.60
CA ILE A 24 15.21 13.39 24.36
C ILE A 24 13.98 14.27 24.16
N SER A 25 14.13 15.33 23.38
CA SER A 25 13.00 16.12 22.90
C SER A 25 12.19 15.16 22.03
N THR A 26 11.18 14.54 22.60
CA THR A 26 10.13 13.92 21.78
C THR A 26 9.51 15.06 20.99
N GLN A 27 9.90 15.19 19.74
CA GLN A 27 9.27 16.09 18.82
C GLN A 27 7.79 15.70 18.79
N GLN A 28 6.98 16.47 19.52
CA GLN A 28 5.54 16.27 19.55
C GLN A 28 5.05 16.57 18.14
N VAL A 29 4.72 15.54 17.39
CA VAL A 29 4.15 15.69 16.04
C VAL A 29 2.83 16.43 16.23
N GLU A 30 2.79 17.68 15.79
CA GLU A 30 1.59 18.50 15.86
C GLU A 30 0.49 17.85 15.02
N SER A 31 -0.69 17.66 15.62
CA SER A 31 -1.80 17.03 14.91
C SER A 31 -2.33 17.97 13.82
N ILE A 32 -2.32 17.50 12.59
CA ILE A 32 -2.92 18.22 11.47
C ILE A 32 -4.44 18.18 11.63
N ARG A 33 -5.10 19.33 11.56
CA ARG A 33 -6.55 19.48 11.64
C ARG A 33 -7.06 20.20 10.40
N SER A 34 -8.14 19.70 9.80
CA SER A 34 -8.81 20.34 8.67
C SER A 34 -10.32 20.22 8.81
N GLN A 35 -11.03 21.28 8.42
CA GLN A 35 -12.50 21.28 8.32
C GLN A 35 -12.99 20.95 6.90
N ALA A 36 -12.13 21.08 5.89
CA ALA A 36 -12.49 20.87 4.50
C ALA A 36 -12.32 19.41 4.05
N GLY A 37 -11.56 18.61 4.81
CA GLY A 37 -11.25 17.21 4.50
C GLY A 37 -9.81 16.87 4.81
N MET A 38 -9.49 15.58 4.80
CA MET A 38 -8.15 15.08 5.05
C MET A 38 -7.90 13.80 4.25
N VAL A 39 -6.69 13.67 3.73
CA VAL A 39 -6.20 12.43 3.12
C VAL A 39 -4.94 11.99 3.87
N SER A 40 -4.89 10.71 4.22
CA SER A 40 -3.72 10.09 4.86
C SER A 40 -3.41 8.78 4.17
N SER A 41 -2.15 8.60 3.79
CA SER A 41 -1.65 7.37 3.17
C SER A 41 -0.21 7.08 3.61
N GLN A 42 0.35 5.96 3.17
CA GLN A 42 1.74 5.57 3.46
C GLN A 42 2.78 6.47 2.77
N GLN A 43 2.36 7.27 1.79
CA GLN A 43 3.25 8.11 1.01
C GLN A 43 2.66 9.52 0.88
N TRP A 44 3.43 10.52 1.30
CA TRP A 44 2.95 11.90 1.38
C TRP A 44 2.57 12.49 0.01
N ILE A 45 3.30 12.13 -1.08
CA ILE A 45 2.98 12.57 -2.44
C ILE A 45 1.58 12.09 -2.84
N ALA A 46 1.27 10.82 -2.57
CA ALA A 46 -0.04 10.26 -2.85
C ALA A 46 -1.15 10.90 -1.98
N SER A 47 -0.84 11.21 -0.71
CA SER A 47 -1.76 11.96 0.15
C SER A 47 -2.03 13.36 -0.39
N GLN A 48 -1.01 14.04 -0.93
CA GLN A 48 -1.15 15.35 -1.54
C GLN A 48 -2.04 15.30 -2.79
N VAL A 49 -1.84 14.30 -3.68
CA VAL A 49 -2.72 14.09 -4.84
C VAL A 49 -4.19 13.98 -4.42
N GLY A 50 -4.50 13.19 -3.39
CA GLY A 50 -5.86 13.09 -2.88
C GLY A 50 -6.40 14.38 -2.26
N ALA A 51 -5.55 15.14 -1.55
CA ALA A 51 -5.91 16.44 -0.99
C ALA A 51 -6.21 17.48 -2.09
N ASP A 52 -5.45 17.46 -3.18
CA ASP A 52 -5.66 18.33 -4.33
C ASP A 52 -7.00 18.03 -5.02
N VAL A 53 -7.38 16.74 -5.12
CA VAL A 53 -8.71 16.33 -5.62
C VAL A 53 -9.82 16.87 -4.73
N LEU A 54 -9.70 16.78 -3.40
CA LEU A 54 -10.68 17.37 -2.48
C LEU A 54 -10.77 18.89 -2.66
N SER A 55 -9.63 19.56 -2.79
CA SER A 55 -9.56 21.02 -2.97
C SER A 55 -10.17 21.49 -4.29
N SER A 56 -10.14 20.63 -5.30
CA SER A 56 -10.72 20.88 -6.64
C SER A 56 -12.22 20.54 -6.72
N GLY A 57 -12.85 20.13 -5.59
CA GLY A 57 -14.28 19.84 -5.53
C GLY A 57 -14.65 18.37 -5.71
N GLY A 58 -13.68 17.46 -5.81
CA GLY A 58 -13.89 16.02 -5.72
C GLY A 58 -14.34 15.60 -4.32
N ASN A 59 -14.98 14.46 -4.22
CA ASN A 59 -15.38 13.88 -2.93
C ASN A 59 -14.34 12.90 -2.38
N ALA A 60 -14.61 12.31 -1.21
CA ALA A 60 -13.71 11.37 -0.56
C ALA A 60 -13.43 10.10 -1.40
N VAL A 61 -14.38 9.67 -2.23
CA VAL A 61 -14.20 8.52 -3.14
C VAL A 61 -13.24 8.88 -4.27
N ASP A 62 -13.39 10.05 -4.85
CA ASP A 62 -12.49 10.56 -5.88
C ASP A 62 -11.07 10.71 -5.33
N ALA A 63 -10.93 11.32 -4.14
CA ALA A 63 -9.64 11.46 -3.47
C ALA A 63 -8.98 10.09 -3.18
N ALA A 64 -9.75 9.10 -2.73
CA ALA A 64 -9.24 7.75 -2.47
C ALA A 64 -8.76 7.05 -3.77
N ILE A 65 -9.47 7.23 -4.88
CA ILE A 65 -9.08 6.67 -6.19
C ILE A 65 -7.78 7.31 -6.69
N ALA A 66 -7.69 8.63 -6.69
CA ALA A 66 -6.49 9.34 -7.13
C ALA A 66 -5.27 9.02 -6.25
N THR A 67 -5.47 8.98 -4.92
CA THR A 67 -4.45 8.52 -3.97
C THR A 67 -4.03 7.08 -4.27
N GLY A 68 -4.98 6.19 -4.58
CA GLY A 68 -4.70 4.79 -4.89
C GLY A 68 -3.86 4.62 -6.16
N PHE A 69 -4.15 5.36 -7.23
CA PHE A 69 -3.32 5.39 -8.43
C PHE A 69 -1.93 5.99 -8.17
N ALA A 70 -1.86 7.08 -7.42
CA ALA A 70 -0.58 7.68 -7.02
C ALA A 70 0.26 6.72 -6.16
N LEU A 71 -0.36 5.95 -5.26
CA LEU A 71 0.32 4.91 -4.47
C LEU A 71 0.85 3.77 -5.34
N ALA A 72 0.18 3.41 -6.43
CA ALA A 72 0.69 2.40 -7.36
C ALA A 72 2.04 2.80 -7.98
N VAL A 73 2.30 4.10 -8.07
CA VAL A 73 3.56 4.68 -8.55
C VAL A 73 4.55 4.90 -7.42
N THR A 74 4.12 5.56 -6.34
CA THR A 74 5.01 6.08 -5.29
C THR A 74 5.22 5.14 -4.11
N HIS A 75 4.46 4.05 -4.03
CA HIS A 75 4.54 3.04 -2.95
C HIS A 75 4.43 1.60 -3.49
N PRO A 76 5.34 1.17 -4.38
CA PRO A 76 5.23 -0.12 -5.09
C PRO A 76 5.30 -1.35 -4.18
N THR A 77 5.59 -1.18 -2.89
CA THR A 77 5.56 -2.27 -1.90
C THR A 77 4.14 -2.75 -1.55
N ALA A 78 3.13 -1.92 -1.78
CA ALA A 78 1.73 -2.24 -1.51
C ALA A 78 0.74 -1.56 -2.48
N GLY A 79 1.03 -0.35 -2.96
CA GLY A 79 0.23 0.31 -4.01
C GLY A 79 0.35 -0.45 -5.32
N ASN A 80 -0.75 -0.58 -6.06
CA ASN A 80 -0.77 -1.45 -7.23
C ASN A 80 -1.89 -1.09 -8.22
N ILE A 81 -1.69 -1.47 -9.49
CA ILE A 81 -2.76 -1.67 -10.48
C ILE A 81 -2.92 -3.15 -10.86
N GLY A 82 -1.92 -3.97 -10.56
CA GLY A 82 -1.88 -5.42 -10.84
C GLY A 82 -2.24 -6.31 -9.64
N GLY A 83 -2.84 -5.75 -8.61
CA GLY A 83 -3.31 -6.45 -7.42
C GLY A 83 -4.79 -6.21 -7.16
N GLY A 84 -5.15 -6.06 -5.89
CA GLY A 84 -6.51 -5.83 -5.48
C GLY A 84 -6.60 -5.09 -4.15
N GLY A 85 -7.81 -5.03 -3.61
CA GLY A 85 -8.07 -4.36 -2.35
C GLY A 85 -9.54 -4.27 -2.00
N PHE A 86 -9.81 -3.39 -1.05
CA PHE A 86 -11.15 -3.12 -0.54
C PHE A 86 -11.34 -1.62 -0.33
N MET A 87 -12.57 -1.16 -0.49
CA MET A 87 -12.96 0.20 -0.15
C MET A 87 -14.20 0.14 0.74
N VAL A 88 -14.14 0.76 1.91
CA VAL A 88 -15.31 0.95 2.79
C VAL A 88 -15.68 2.42 2.74
N ILE A 89 -16.95 2.70 2.43
CA ILE A 89 -17.47 4.05 2.26
C ILE A 89 -18.57 4.27 3.30
N ARG A 90 -18.46 5.36 4.06
CA ARG A 90 -19.51 5.85 4.94
C ARG A 90 -20.04 7.18 4.42
N PHE A 91 -21.34 7.25 4.21
CA PHE A 91 -22.02 8.45 3.70
C PHE A 91 -22.42 9.41 4.84
N PRO A 92 -22.64 10.69 4.54
CA PRO A 92 -23.09 11.67 5.54
C PRO A 92 -24.41 11.31 6.24
N ASN A 93 -25.28 10.56 5.58
CA ASN A 93 -26.56 10.06 6.14
C ASN A 93 -26.39 8.85 7.08
N GLY A 94 -25.15 8.42 7.35
CA GLY A 94 -24.83 7.27 8.21
C GLY A 94 -24.85 5.91 7.51
N GLN A 95 -25.34 5.81 6.29
CA GLN A 95 -25.27 4.57 5.50
C GLN A 95 -23.82 4.24 5.14
N SER A 96 -23.58 2.96 4.89
CA SER A 96 -22.25 2.50 4.46
C SER A 96 -22.35 1.39 3.42
N THR A 97 -21.36 1.31 2.58
CA THR A 97 -21.17 0.24 1.59
C THR A 97 -19.69 -0.16 1.51
N ALA A 98 -19.41 -1.29 0.91
CA ALA A 98 -18.06 -1.74 0.65
C ALA A 98 -17.92 -2.18 -0.81
N ILE A 99 -16.78 -1.90 -1.42
CA ILE A 99 -16.41 -2.39 -2.74
C ILE A 99 -15.29 -3.40 -2.57
N ASP A 100 -15.56 -4.63 -3.01
CA ASP A 100 -14.63 -5.75 -3.04
C ASP A 100 -14.03 -5.84 -4.44
N PHE A 101 -12.75 -5.51 -4.52
CA PHE A 101 -11.94 -5.67 -5.72
C PHE A 101 -10.69 -6.51 -5.45
N ARG A 102 -10.81 -7.44 -4.49
CA ARG A 102 -9.78 -8.44 -4.23
C ARG A 102 -9.53 -9.29 -5.49
N GLU A 103 -8.30 -9.77 -5.62
CA GLU A 103 -7.91 -10.68 -6.68
C GLU A 103 -8.78 -11.95 -6.67
N LYS A 104 -8.96 -12.53 -7.84
CA LYS A 104 -9.66 -13.80 -8.00
C LYS A 104 -8.71 -14.87 -8.52
N ALA A 105 -8.96 -16.10 -8.13
CA ALA A 105 -8.29 -17.24 -8.74
C ALA A 105 -8.58 -17.29 -10.24
N PRO A 106 -7.58 -17.51 -11.11
CA PRO A 106 -7.81 -17.80 -12.52
C PRO A 106 -8.74 -18.98 -12.74
N LEU A 107 -9.44 -19.02 -13.85
CA LEU A 107 -10.38 -20.10 -14.19
C LEU A 107 -9.72 -21.48 -14.25
N ALA A 108 -8.45 -21.53 -14.58
CA ALA A 108 -7.65 -22.76 -14.63
C ALA A 108 -7.11 -23.22 -13.26
N SER A 109 -7.43 -22.50 -12.17
CA SER A 109 -6.98 -22.89 -10.82
C SER A 109 -7.62 -24.19 -10.37
N HIS A 110 -6.82 -25.07 -9.74
CA HIS A 110 -7.26 -26.37 -9.22
C HIS A 110 -6.51 -26.68 -7.90
N PRO A 111 -7.03 -27.59 -7.06
CA PRO A 111 -6.45 -27.87 -5.74
C PRO A 111 -4.99 -28.32 -5.77
N GLU A 112 -4.58 -29.03 -6.81
CA GLU A 112 -3.23 -29.62 -6.93
C GLU A 112 -2.19 -28.65 -7.53
N MET A 113 -2.59 -27.41 -7.90
CA MET A 113 -1.69 -26.47 -8.59
C MET A 113 -0.44 -26.07 -7.76
N TRP A 114 -0.45 -26.35 -6.47
CA TRP A 114 0.63 -26.07 -5.54
C TRP A 114 1.54 -27.26 -5.24
N LEU A 115 1.32 -28.38 -5.90
CA LEU A 115 2.15 -29.57 -5.76
C LEU A 115 3.36 -29.50 -6.70
N ASP A 116 4.47 -30.07 -6.27
CA ASP A 116 5.66 -30.30 -7.09
C ASP A 116 5.51 -31.59 -7.93
N GLU A 117 6.53 -31.95 -8.68
CA GLU A 117 6.55 -33.13 -9.55
C GLU A 117 6.43 -34.46 -8.75
N SER A 118 6.73 -34.44 -7.46
CA SER A 118 6.56 -35.60 -6.56
C SER A 118 5.17 -35.68 -5.93
N GLY A 119 4.27 -34.73 -6.22
CA GLY A 119 2.94 -34.63 -5.62
C GLY A 119 2.93 -34.08 -4.20
N GLN A 120 4.02 -33.44 -3.75
CA GLN A 120 4.10 -32.81 -2.44
C GLN A 120 3.87 -31.29 -2.55
N TYR A 121 3.29 -30.70 -1.50
CA TYR A 121 3.12 -29.26 -1.43
C TYR A 121 4.47 -28.53 -1.58
N SER A 122 4.55 -27.59 -2.51
CA SER A 122 5.71 -26.76 -2.75
C SER A 122 5.45 -25.31 -2.39
N SER A 123 6.13 -24.83 -1.36
CA SER A 123 6.12 -23.42 -0.98
C SER A 123 6.70 -22.52 -2.08
N GLU A 124 7.65 -23.00 -2.85
CA GLU A 124 8.23 -22.27 -3.99
C GLU A 124 7.19 -22.07 -5.10
N VAL A 125 6.45 -23.11 -5.47
CA VAL A 125 5.37 -23.01 -6.45
C VAL A 125 4.26 -22.09 -5.95
N HIS A 126 3.88 -22.20 -4.66
CA HIS A 126 2.79 -21.43 -4.09
C HIS A 126 3.11 -19.94 -3.94
N HIS A 127 4.35 -19.58 -3.56
CA HIS A 127 4.65 -18.19 -3.20
C HIS A 127 5.54 -17.44 -4.19
N ARG A 128 6.19 -18.14 -5.13
CA ARG A 128 7.18 -17.54 -6.03
C ARG A 128 6.98 -17.82 -7.51
N SER A 129 6.05 -18.69 -7.86
CA SER A 129 5.79 -18.97 -9.28
C SER A 129 4.73 -18.01 -9.84
N TYR A 130 4.66 -17.94 -11.18
CA TYR A 130 3.58 -17.23 -11.89
C TYR A 130 2.19 -17.80 -11.60
N LYS A 131 2.08 -19.06 -11.12
CA LYS A 131 0.81 -19.67 -10.69
C LYS A 131 0.23 -19.00 -9.44
N ALA A 132 1.08 -18.32 -8.64
CA ALA A 132 0.67 -17.65 -7.41
C ALA A 132 -0.10 -16.33 -7.66
N VAL A 133 -0.11 -15.85 -8.90
CA VAL A 133 -0.71 -14.55 -9.24
C VAL A 133 -2.22 -14.70 -9.45
N GLY A 134 -3.00 -13.92 -8.68
CA GLY A 134 -4.44 -13.81 -8.88
C GLY A 134 -4.81 -12.78 -9.94
N VAL A 135 -6.01 -12.92 -10.52
CA VAL A 135 -6.54 -11.96 -11.50
C VAL A 135 -6.75 -10.61 -10.82
N PRO A 136 -6.10 -9.53 -11.29
CA PRO A 136 -6.11 -8.24 -10.63
C PRO A 136 -7.49 -7.59 -10.57
N GLY A 137 -7.73 -6.79 -9.52
CA GLY A 137 -9.02 -6.16 -9.28
C GLY A 137 -9.00 -4.64 -9.11
N THR A 138 -7.84 -4.03 -8.84
CA THR A 138 -7.73 -2.61 -8.45
C THR A 138 -8.39 -1.66 -9.43
N VAL A 139 -8.07 -1.77 -10.72
CA VAL A 139 -8.61 -0.86 -11.75
C VAL A 139 -10.13 -0.99 -11.87
N ALA A 140 -10.66 -2.22 -11.84
CA ALA A 140 -12.11 -2.45 -11.87
C ALA A 140 -12.81 -1.95 -10.59
N GLY A 141 -12.14 -2.03 -9.44
CA GLY A 141 -12.62 -1.49 -8.18
C GLY A 141 -12.74 0.03 -8.21
N PHE A 142 -11.70 0.71 -8.69
CA PHE A 142 -11.67 2.16 -8.80
C PHE A 142 -12.66 2.67 -9.85
N ASP A 143 -12.75 2.01 -11.03
CA ASP A 143 -13.77 2.34 -12.03
C ASP A 143 -15.19 2.21 -11.48
N LYS A 144 -15.47 1.12 -10.76
CA LYS A 144 -16.77 0.91 -10.12
C LYS A 144 -17.07 1.98 -9.06
N ALA A 145 -16.10 2.30 -8.21
CA ALA A 145 -16.25 3.32 -7.17
C ALA A 145 -16.52 4.70 -7.75
N ASN A 146 -15.77 5.11 -8.77
CA ASN A 146 -16.00 6.39 -9.46
C ASN A 146 -17.37 6.44 -10.13
N ARG A 147 -17.80 5.38 -10.84
CA ARG A 147 -19.12 5.36 -11.51
C ARG A 147 -20.29 5.44 -10.54
N LEU A 148 -20.18 4.84 -9.36
CA LEU A 148 -21.28 4.79 -8.39
C LEU A 148 -21.30 6.00 -7.46
N TYR A 149 -20.14 6.51 -7.08
CA TYR A 149 -20.00 7.43 -5.94
C TYR A 149 -19.06 8.62 -6.21
N GLY A 150 -18.32 8.62 -7.31
CA GLY A 150 -17.46 9.73 -7.69
C GLY A 150 -18.25 10.90 -8.31
N VAL A 151 -17.66 12.09 -8.25
CA VAL A 151 -18.17 13.31 -8.88
C VAL A 151 -17.14 13.93 -9.82
N ALA A 152 -15.86 13.62 -9.65
CA ALA A 152 -14.78 14.09 -10.51
C ALA A 152 -14.68 13.25 -11.79
N ALA A 153 -14.16 13.87 -12.87
CA ALA A 153 -13.92 13.15 -14.10
C ALA A 153 -12.80 12.11 -13.90
N TRP A 154 -13.02 10.91 -14.45
CA TRP A 154 -12.07 9.81 -14.31
C TRP A 154 -10.64 10.16 -14.75
N ALA A 155 -10.51 10.85 -15.87
CA ALA A 155 -9.20 11.24 -16.40
C ALA A 155 -8.40 12.10 -15.41
N ASP A 156 -9.07 13.01 -14.71
CA ASP A 156 -8.44 13.89 -13.73
C ASP A 156 -7.93 13.13 -12.50
N LEU A 157 -8.55 11.98 -12.17
CA LEU A 157 -8.14 11.12 -11.06
C LEU A 157 -6.92 10.25 -11.40
N VAL A 158 -6.73 9.92 -12.68
CA VAL A 158 -5.62 9.07 -13.14
C VAL A 158 -4.39 9.90 -13.53
N GLN A 159 -4.61 11.10 -14.08
CA GLN A 159 -3.56 11.96 -14.63
C GLN A 159 -2.39 12.21 -13.69
N PRO A 160 -2.59 12.54 -12.38
CA PRO A 160 -1.45 12.77 -11.48
C PRO A 160 -0.52 11.54 -11.33
N ALA A 161 -1.07 10.34 -11.41
CA ALA A 161 -0.26 9.12 -11.36
C ALA A 161 0.52 8.90 -12.66
N ILE A 162 -0.03 9.31 -13.81
CA ILE A 162 0.69 9.28 -15.10
C ILE A 162 1.88 10.22 -15.05
N ASP A 163 1.68 11.45 -14.56
CA ASP A 163 2.72 12.46 -14.45
C ASP A 163 3.84 11.99 -13.53
N LEU A 164 3.49 11.47 -12.34
CA LEU A 164 4.44 10.89 -11.39
C LEU A 164 5.23 9.71 -11.98
N ALA A 165 4.57 8.86 -12.76
CA ALA A 165 5.25 7.70 -13.37
C ALA A 165 6.13 8.10 -14.54
N GLY A 166 5.70 9.07 -15.37
CA GLY A 166 6.42 9.51 -16.56
C GLY A 166 7.58 10.46 -16.24
N GLU A 167 7.32 11.49 -15.45
CA GLU A 167 8.31 12.52 -15.09
C GLU A 167 9.23 12.04 -13.96
N GLY A 168 8.75 11.16 -13.09
CA GLY A 168 9.46 10.64 -11.92
C GLY A 168 9.29 11.54 -10.70
N PHE A 169 9.78 11.03 -9.58
CA PHE A 169 9.79 11.73 -8.28
C PHE A 169 11.04 11.35 -7.47
N GLU A 170 11.41 12.20 -6.52
CA GLU A 170 12.58 11.97 -5.66
C GLU A 170 12.33 10.80 -4.70
N LEU A 171 13.31 9.88 -4.66
CA LEU A 171 13.27 8.74 -3.75
C LEU A 171 13.65 9.14 -2.31
N SER A 172 12.76 8.84 -1.37
CA SER A 172 13.09 8.90 0.05
C SER A 172 14.04 7.75 0.44
N GLU A 173 14.74 7.90 1.57
CA GLU A 173 15.62 6.85 2.12
C GLU A 173 14.89 5.51 2.29
N SER A 174 13.68 5.53 2.85
CA SER A 174 12.85 4.34 3.05
C SER A 174 12.51 3.65 1.74
N LEU A 175 12.11 4.41 0.71
CA LEU A 175 11.72 3.85 -0.58
C LEU A 175 12.93 3.36 -1.37
N ALA A 176 14.02 4.13 -1.45
CA ALA A 176 15.25 3.70 -2.11
C ALA A 176 15.78 2.38 -1.51
N GLY A 177 15.84 2.30 -0.18
CA GLY A 177 16.22 1.07 0.51
C GLY A 177 15.27 -0.11 0.28
N SER A 178 13.97 0.16 0.15
CA SER A 178 12.95 -0.86 -0.09
C SER A 178 13.06 -1.45 -1.50
N ILE A 179 13.11 -0.60 -2.53
CA ILE A 179 13.22 -1.07 -3.92
C ILE A 179 14.56 -1.77 -4.18
N ALA A 180 15.67 -1.30 -3.59
CA ALA A 180 16.97 -1.95 -3.69
C ALA A 180 16.94 -3.37 -3.11
N ARG A 181 16.36 -3.56 -1.92
CA ARG A 181 16.20 -4.91 -1.32
C ARG A 181 15.29 -5.80 -2.15
N PHE A 182 14.23 -5.27 -2.74
CA PHE A 182 13.33 -6.04 -3.58
C PHE A 182 14.02 -6.47 -4.87
N ALA A 183 14.66 -5.56 -5.59
CA ALA A 183 15.39 -5.85 -6.82
C ALA A 183 16.50 -6.88 -6.61
N SER A 184 17.27 -6.78 -5.51
CA SER A 184 18.38 -7.70 -5.21
C SER A 184 17.94 -9.15 -4.95
N ARG A 185 16.67 -9.36 -4.61
CA ARG A 185 16.09 -10.69 -4.31
C ARG A 185 15.23 -11.24 -5.44
N SER A 186 14.89 -10.42 -6.43
CA SER A 186 14.03 -10.83 -7.53
C SER A 186 14.78 -11.72 -8.49
N PRO A 187 14.25 -12.89 -8.87
CA PRO A 187 14.80 -13.73 -9.93
C PRO A 187 14.40 -13.24 -11.34
N TYR A 188 13.57 -12.20 -11.43
CA TYR A 188 12.96 -11.74 -12.66
C TYR A 188 13.72 -10.52 -13.22
N GLU A 189 14.28 -10.66 -14.41
CA GLU A 189 15.04 -9.61 -15.07
C GLU A 189 14.22 -8.33 -15.31
N ALA A 190 12.94 -8.47 -15.67
CA ALA A 190 12.03 -7.35 -15.85
C ALA A 190 11.85 -6.53 -14.56
N THR A 191 11.77 -7.20 -13.39
CA THR A 191 11.72 -6.53 -12.09
C THR A 191 13.04 -5.81 -11.80
N VAL A 192 14.18 -6.48 -12.01
CA VAL A 192 15.49 -5.87 -11.77
C VAL A 192 15.66 -4.64 -12.66
N SER A 193 15.27 -4.72 -13.92
CA SER A 193 15.34 -3.60 -14.87
C SER A 193 14.46 -2.41 -14.43
N ALA A 194 13.23 -2.67 -13.98
CA ALA A 194 12.29 -1.63 -13.57
C ALA A 194 12.69 -0.92 -12.25
N PHE A 195 13.34 -1.65 -11.34
CA PHE A 195 13.68 -1.16 -9.99
C PHE A 195 15.16 -0.85 -9.79
N THR A 196 15.96 -0.84 -10.87
CA THR A 196 17.39 -0.49 -10.82
C THR A 196 17.75 0.42 -12.00
N LYS A 197 18.85 1.14 -11.84
CA LYS A 197 19.47 1.99 -12.87
C LYS A 197 20.57 1.19 -13.58
N GLY A 198 20.19 0.43 -14.60
CA GLY A 198 21.13 -0.44 -15.32
C GLY A 198 21.74 -1.54 -14.44
N GLY A 199 21.01 -2.07 -13.48
CA GLY A 199 21.45 -3.08 -12.51
C GLY A 199 21.97 -2.51 -11.19
N ALA A 200 22.23 -1.21 -11.09
CA ALA A 200 22.65 -0.55 -9.85
C ALA A 200 21.43 -0.01 -9.09
N PRO A 201 21.43 -0.06 -7.75
CA PRO A 201 20.34 0.51 -6.95
C PRO A 201 20.28 2.03 -7.07
N TYR A 202 19.09 2.58 -7.07
CA TYR A 202 18.88 4.02 -6.96
C TYR A 202 19.34 4.54 -5.60
N GLN A 203 19.81 5.78 -5.57
CA GLN A 203 20.22 6.49 -4.35
C GLN A 203 19.10 7.38 -3.82
N VAL A 204 19.19 7.73 -2.54
CA VAL A 204 18.29 8.72 -1.90
C VAL A 204 18.40 10.05 -2.64
N GLY A 205 17.27 10.69 -2.93
CA GLY A 205 17.18 11.95 -3.67
C GLY A 205 17.30 11.81 -5.19
N GLU A 206 17.61 10.62 -5.73
CA GLU A 206 17.52 10.42 -7.18
C GLU A 206 16.07 10.39 -7.64
N SER A 207 15.82 10.93 -8.83
CA SER A 207 14.52 10.83 -9.49
C SER A 207 14.33 9.43 -10.06
N TRP A 208 13.18 8.84 -9.79
CA TRP A 208 12.77 7.53 -10.31
C TRP A 208 11.50 7.64 -11.14
N SER A 209 11.58 7.27 -12.41
CA SER A 209 10.45 7.21 -13.33
C SER A 209 10.14 5.78 -13.76
N GLN A 210 8.89 5.55 -14.14
CA GLN A 210 8.34 4.25 -14.53
C GLN A 210 7.56 4.38 -15.84
N PRO A 211 8.23 4.59 -17.00
CA PRO A 211 7.57 4.93 -18.25
C PRO A 211 6.61 3.85 -18.76
N ASP A 212 6.86 2.57 -18.47
CA ASP A 212 5.95 1.48 -18.83
C ASP A 212 4.67 1.52 -18.01
N LEU A 213 4.78 1.88 -16.72
CA LEU A 213 3.63 2.09 -15.86
C LEU A 213 2.82 3.32 -16.31
N ALA A 214 3.51 4.40 -16.69
CA ALA A 214 2.84 5.60 -17.24
C ALA A 214 1.98 5.23 -18.46
N ARG A 215 2.53 4.49 -19.44
CA ARG A 215 1.75 4.04 -20.61
C ARG A 215 0.56 3.13 -20.24
N SER A 216 0.70 2.32 -19.22
CA SER A 216 -0.42 1.50 -18.74
C SER A 216 -1.49 2.35 -18.08
N LEU A 217 -1.11 3.36 -17.31
CA LEU A 217 -2.03 4.33 -16.69
C LEU A 217 -2.70 5.23 -17.74
N GLU A 218 -2.01 5.60 -18.83
CA GLU A 218 -2.61 6.33 -19.96
C GLU A 218 -3.77 5.55 -20.58
N ARG A 219 -3.56 4.26 -20.87
CA ARG A 219 -4.64 3.40 -21.37
C ARG A 219 -5.81 3.31 -20.38
N ILE A 220 -5.51 3.22 -19.08
CA ILE A 220 -6.53 3.20 -18.02
C ILE A 220 -7.27 4.56 -17.96
N ARG A 221 -6.57 5.68 -18.13
CA ARG A 221 -7.20 7.01 -18.21
C ARG A 221 -8.18 7.09 -19.37
N ASP A 222 -7.77 6.66 -20.54
CA ASP A 222 -8.50 6.86 -21.79
C ASP A 222 -9.66 5.86 -21.92
N ASP A 223 -9.43 4.59 -21.59
CA ASP A 223 -10.38 3.48 -21.78
C ASP A 223 -10.94 2.92 -20.46
N ARG A 224 -10.65 3.57 -19.32
CA ARG A 224 -11.12 3.17 -17.98
C ARG A 224 -10.72 1.72 -17.69
N ARG A 225 -11.69 0.92 -17.21
CA ARG A 225 -11.50 -0.51 -16.95
C ARG A 225 -10.93 -1.25 -18.18
N ASP A 226 -11.40 -0.95 -19.36
CA ASP A 226 -11.03 -1.69 -20.56
C ASP A 226 -9.57 -1.44 -20.98
N GLY A 227 -8.98 -0.29 -20.65
CA GLY A 227 -7.56 0.00 -20.80
C GLY A 227 -6.61 -0.94 -20.02
N PHE A 228 -7.15 -1.69 -19.06
CA PHE A 228 -6.39 -2.71 -18.30
C PHE A 228 -6.81 -4.15 -18.64
N TYR A 229 -8.12 -4.41 -18.73
CA TYR A 229 -8.65 -5.77 -18.86
C TYR A 229 -8.85 -6.22 -20.30
N GLN A 230 -8.65 -5.32 -21.26
CA GLN A 230 -8.73 -5.59 -22.70
C GLN A 230 -7.53 -4.93 -23.41
N GLY A 231 -7.43 -5.15 -24.71
CA GLY A 231 -6.43 -4.49 -25.57
C GLY A 231 -4.99 -4.87 -25.20
N GLU A 232 -4.10 -3.86 -25.27
CA GLU A 232 -2.67 -4.06 -25.16
C GLU A 232 -2.23 -4.50 -23.75
N THR A 233 -2.72 -3.84 -22.69
CA THR A 233 -2.32 -4.19 -21.31
C THR A 233 -2.70 -5.62 -20.97
N ALA A 234 -3.94 -6.06 -21.30
CA ALA A 234 -4.37 -7.43 -21.10
C ALA A 234 -3.54 -8.42 -21.90
N SER A 235 -3.21 -8.08 -23.14
CA SER A 235 -2.37 -8.93 -24.02
C SER A 235 -0.96 -9.12 -23.47
N LEU A 236 -0.35 -8.06 -22.94
CA LEU A 236 0.97 -8.12 -22.29
C LEU A 236 0.94 -8.99 -21.04
N ILE A 237 -0.08 -8.84 -20.18
CA ILE A 237 -0.25 -9.69 -18.99
C ILE A 237 -0.40 -11.15 -19.38
N ALA A 238 -1.29 -11.47 -20.31
CA ALA A 238 -1.53 -12.86 -20.74
C ALA A 238 -0.31 -13.48 -21.44
N ALA A 239 0.47 -12.68 -22.18
CA ALA A 239 1.71 -13.13 -22.79
C ALA A 239 2.78 -13.47 -21.74
N GLU A 240 2.94 -12.60 -20.74
CA GLU A 240 3.89 -12.82 -19.66
C GLU A 240 3.49 -14.04 -18.80
N MET A 241 2.21 -14.18 -18.46
CA MET A 241 1.70 -15.36 -17.75
C MET A 241 2.02 -16.65 -18.51
N ARG A 242 1.80 -16.68 -19.82
CA ARG A 242 2.12 -17.83 -20.67
C ARG A 242 3.61 -18.12 -20.69
N ARG A 243 4.45 -17.08 -20.78
CA ARG A 243 5.92 -17.19 -20.75
C ARG A 243 6.42 -17.80 -19.43
N GLY A 244 5.84 -17.40 -18.31
CA GLY A 244 6.23 -17.83 -16.97
C GLY A 244 5.49 -19.06 -16.43
N GLY A 245 4.59 -19.69 -17.23
CA GLY A 245 3.78 -20.83 -16.78
C GLY A 245 2.69 -20.46 -15.78
N GLY A 246 2.23 -19.20 -15.79
CA GLY A 246 1.10 -18.73 -15.00
C GLY A 246 -0.25 -19.11 -15.60
N LEU A 247 -1.33 -18.79 -14.90
CA LEU A 247 -2.68 -19.28 -15.21
C LEU A 247 -3.60 -18.19 -15.78
N ILE A 248 -3.26 -16.90 -15.63
CA ILE A 248 -4.14 -15.79 -16.06
C ILE A 248 -4.19 -15.75 -17.60
N THR A 249 -5.40 -15.74 -18.13
CA THR A 249 -5.71 -15.63 -19.56
C THR A 249 -6.44 -14.32 -19.88
N LEU A 250 -6.62 -14.02 -21.15
CA LEU A 250 -7.46 -12.89 -21.58
C LEU A 250 -8.92 -13.07 -21.14
N GLU A 251 -9.41 -14.29 -21.05
CA GLU A 251 -10.76 -14.58 -20.57
C GLU A 251 -10.88 -14.24 -19.09
N ASP A 252 -9.90 -14.61 -18.26
CA ASP A 252 -9.87 -14.26 -16.83
C ASP A 252 -9.94 -12.75 -16.62
N LEU A 253 -9.13 -12.01 -17.36
CA LEU A 253 -9.08 -10.55 -17.30
C LEU A 253 -10.42 -9.93 -17.71
N SER A 254 -10.96 -10.31 -18.87
CA SER A 254 -12.21 -9.75 -19.40
C SER A 254 -13.41 -10.00 -18.49
N ARG A 255 -13.45 -11.15 -17.82
CA ARG A 255 -14.53 -11.57 -16.90
C ARG A 255 -14.41 -11.00 -15.49
N TYR A 256 -13.29 -10.38 -15.14
CA TYR A 256 -13.15 -9.84 -13.80
C TYR A 256 -14.16 -8.71 -13.53
N GLN A 257 -14.80 -8.74 -12.37
CA GLN A 257 -15.73 -7.71 -11.90
C GLN A 257 -15.54 -7.48 -10.40
N ALA A 258 -15.39 -6.21 -10.01
CA ALA A 258 -15.50 -5.78 -8.62
C ALA A 258 -16.94 -5.91 -8.12
N ARG A 259 -17.12 -6.19 -6.82
CA ARG A 259 -18.45 -6.41 -6.21
C ARG A 259 -18.73 -5.36 -5.16
N GLU A 260 -19.95 -4.86 -5.15
CA GLU A 260 -20.47 -4.12 -4.01
C GLU A 260 -21.00 -5.09 -2.96
N ARG A 261 -20.78 -4.76 -1.67
CA ARG A 261 -21.17 -5.60 -0.53
C ARG A 261 -21.73 -4.74 0.59
N ALA A 262 -22.65 -5.30 1.38
CA ALA A 262 -23.02 -4.72 2.66
C ALA A 262 -21.83 -4.78 3.63
N THR A 263 -21.59 -3.70 4.38
CA THR A 263 -20.55 -3.65 5.42
C THR A 263 -20.87 -4.56 6.60
N ILE A 264 -19.83 -5.05 7.29
CA ILE A 264 -20.00 -5.56 8.66
C ILE A 264 -20.15 -4.37 9.59
N GLN A 265 -21.12 -4.46 10.51
CA GLN A 265 -21.38 -3.46 11.52
C GLN A 265 -21.40 -4.09 12.91
N GLY A 266 -20.89 -3.37 13.88
CA GLY A 266 -20.90 -3.71 15.29
C GLY A 266 -20.85 -2.45 16.12
N THR A 267 -20.91 -2.59 17.45
CA THR A 267 -20.73 -1.48 18.39
C THR A 267 -19.65 -1.82 19.39
N TYR A 268 -18.99 -0.80 19.92
CA TYR A 268 -18.03 -0.94 21.00
C TYR A 268 -18.01 0.34 21.84
N ARG A 269 -18.35 0.24 23.11
CA ARG A 269 -18.36 1.38 24.07
C ARG A 269 -19.06 2.64 23.55
N GLY A 270 -20.20 2.44 22.86
CA GLY A 270 -20.99 3.53 22.30
C GLY A 270 -20.51 4.06 20.93
N TYR A 271 -19.49 3.44 20.33
CA TYR A 271 -19.04 3.76 18.98
C TYR A 271 -19.54 2.72 17.99
N ASP A 272 -19.96 3.18 16.82
CA ASP A 272 -20.23 2.30 15.68
C ASP A 272 -18.92 1.82 15.04
N VAL A 273 -18.81 0.52 14.80
CA VAL A 273 -17.72 -0.12 14.09
C VAL A 273 -18.20 -0.59 12.73
N ILE A 274 -17.68 0.00 11.66
CA ILE A 274 -18.01 -0.33 10.28
C ILE A 274 -16.76 -0.88 9.61
N SER A 275 -16.86 -2.06 9.01
CA SER A 275 -15.71 -2.72 8.40
C SER A 275 -16.07 -3.53 7.17
N MET A 276 -15.01 -4.02 6.48
CA MET A 276 -15.12 -4.87 5.29
C MET A 276 -15.65 -6.27 5.66
N PRO A 277 -16.67 -6.79 4.93
CA PRO A 277 -17.14 -8.15 5.10
C PRO A 277 -16.20 -9.19 4.43
N PRO A 278 -16.46 -10.49 4.57
CA PRO A 278 -15.80 -11.49 3.76
C PRO A 278 -15.85 -11.15 2.24
N PRO A 279 -14.73 -11.35 1.52
CA PRO A 279 -13.62 -12.26 1.83
C PRO A 279 -12.53 -11.68 2.76
N SER A 280 -12.67 -10.47 3.26
CA SER A 280 -11.79 -9.96 4.32
C SER A 280 -12.17 -10.60 5.67
N SER A 281 -11.18 -11.17 6.35
CA SER A 281 -11.35 -11.65 7.74
C SER A 281 -11.35 -10.51 8.76
N GLY A 282 -10.79 -9.35 8.40
CA GLY A 282 -10.49 -8.26 9.33
C GLY A 282 -11.72 -7.71 10.05
N GLY A 283 -12.82 -7.48 9.32
CA GLY A 283 -14.06 -6.94 9.92
C GLY A 283 -14.68 -7.90 10.93
N VAL A 284 -14.79 -9.18 10.58
CA VAL A 284 -15.31 -10.21 11.51
C VAL A 284 -14.41 -10.31 12.75
N ALA A 285 -13.09 -10.40 12.55
CA ALA A 285 -12.14 -10.52 13.65
C ALA A 285 -12.19 -9.32 14.61
N ILE A 286 -12.20 -8.09 14.07
CA ILE A 286 -12.22 -6.87 14.88
C ILE A 286 -13.53 -6.81 15.70
N VAL A 287 -14.69 -7.00 15.07
CA VAL A 287 -15.98 -6.93 15.79
C VAL A 287 -16.05 -8.02 16.85
N THR A 288 -15.60 -9.24 16.56
CA THR A 288 -15.56 -10.33 17.53
C THR A 288 -14.66 -10.00 18.73
N MET A 289 -13.44 -9.51 18.48
CA MET A 289 -12.52 -9.11 19.56
C MET A 289 -13.08 -7.97 20.40
N LEU A 290 -13.67 -6.95 19.77
CA LEU A 290 -14.28 -5.83 20.50
C LEU A 290 -15.47 -6.28 21.35
N ASN A 291 -16.32 -7.17 20.86
CA ASN A 291 -17.42 -7.75 21.65
C ASN A 291 -16.93 -8.52 22.88
N ILE A 292 -15.82 -9.25 22.76
CA ILE A 292 -15.18 -9.94 23.90
C ILE A 292 -14.65 -8.90 24.90
N LEU A 293 -13.93 -7.88 24.41
CA LEU A 293 -13.30 -6.86 25.23
C LEU A 293 -14.31 -5.92 25.93
N GLU A 294 -15.54 -5.84 25.43
CA GLU A 294 -16.59 -5.01 26.04
C GLU A 294 -16.95 -5.44 27.46
N ALA A 295 -16.76 -6.74 27.78
CA ALA A 295 -16.99 -7.30 29.10
C ALA A 295 -15.92 -6.92 30.15
N TYR A 296 -14.81 -6.28 29.75
CA TYR A 296 -13.67 -5.99 30.62
C TYR A 296 -13.54 -4.50 30.89
N ASP A 297 -13.23 -4.11 32.13
CA ASP A 297 -12.87 -2.73 32.50
C ASP A 297 -11.41 -2.44 32.15
N LEU A 298 -11.09 -2.35 30.84
CA LEU A 298 -9.73 -2.08 30.37
C LEU A 298 -9.11 -0.80 30.93
N PRO A 299 -9.83 0.34 31.09
CA PRO A 299 -9.27 1.52 31.73
C PRO A 299 -8.85 1.29 33.17
N GLY A 300 -9.64 0.50 33.95
CA GLY A 300 -9.32 0.17 35.35
C GLY A 300 -8.19 -0.85 35.50
N MET A 301 -7.88 -1.61 34.46
CA MET A 301 -6.80 -2.62 34.51
C MET A 301 -5.40 -2.01 34.46
N GLY A 302 -5.25 -0.81 33.89
CA GLY A 302 -3.97 -0.12 33.76
C GLY A 302 -3.17 -0.54 32.52
N HIS A 303 -2.06 0.18 32.29
CA HIS A 303 -1.21 -0.03 31.11
C HIS A 303 -0.39 -1.32 31.26
N ASN A 304 -0.47 -2.22 30.28
CA ASN A 304 0.26 -3.51 30.22
C ASN A 304 -0.04 -4.46 31.40
N SER A 305 -1.24 -4.42 31.95
CA SER A 305 -1.68 -5.37 32.99
C SER A 305 -2.01 -6.76 32.44
#